data_cfa2e8c8962ebcd6817a8eca63608821
#
_entry.id   cfa2e8c8962ebcd6817a8eca63608821
#
_cell.length_a   1.000
_cell.length_b   1.000
_cell.length_c   1.000
_cell.angle_alpha   90.00
_cell.angle_beta   90.00
_cell.angle_gamma   90.00
#
_symmetry.space_group_name_H-M   'P 1'
#
loop_
_entity.id
_entity.type
_entity.pdbx_description
1 polymer ?
#
loop_
_entity_poly.entity_id
_entity_poly.type
_entity_poly.pdbx_seq_one_letter_code
_entity_poly.pdbx_strand_id
1 'polypeptide(L)'
;MNIYDVSEHAGVSIATVSRVLNGNPNVSERTREKVLRVMDELGYTPNVFARGLGLDTMQTIGIMCSDSSDPYLAGAIYYLERELRSHSYDSILCCTGYDLKVKQKYFNLLRSKRVDAIILAGSKFVELRPEDNDYILKAAAEIPVMLVNGYLEGKNIYSTVCDDYAAVYDAVSRLIHSGSRRILYLYTSYSYSGLNKMDGYKSALISCGLPVREDLIHQCPKNIEDARDLLLRLAEQGIDFDAVVTSDDSLAVGAVKYAHARHISIPDKFSVIGYNNSLLARCTDPEITSIDSRVEFLCTTTVPDAYESFQRRRGSRTDYDRF
;
A
#
# COMPACT_ATOMS: atom_id res chain seq x y z
N MET A 1 6.70 20.55 -32.57
CA MET A 1 5.48 20.25 -33.34
C MET A 1 4.27 20.23 -32.44
N ASN A 2 3.13 20.69 -32.90
CA ASN A 2 1.91 20.83 -32.14
C ASN A 2 0.69 20.30 -32.90
N ILE A 3 -0.48 20.31 -32.30
CA ILE A 3 -1.72 19.76 -32.88
C ILE A 3 -2.16 20.51 -34.15
N TYR A 4 -1.77 21.79 -34.34
CA TYR A 4 -2.04 22.57 -35.53
C TYR A 4 -1.26 22.02 -36.71
N ASP A 5 0.03 21.66 -36.53
CA ASP A 5 0.88 21.08 -37.54
C ASP A 5 0.30 19.76 -38.07
N VAL A 6 -0.19 18.90 -37.15
CA VAL A 6 -0.87 17.63 -37.50
C VAL A 6 -2.15 17.89 -38.27
N SER A 7 -2.95 18.86 -37.87
CA SER A 7 -4.21 19.25 -38.53
C SER A 7 -3.96 19.68 -39.97
N GLU A 8 -2.96 20.53 -40.21
CA GLU A 8 -2.58 21.04 -41.50
C GLU A 8 -2.08 19.93 -42.44
N HIS A 9 -1.12 19.10 -41.96
CA HIS A 9 -0.55 18.01 -42.79
C HIS A 9 -1.55 16.88 -43.06
N ALA A 10 -2.45 16.61 -42.08
CA ALA A 10 -3.52 15.64 -42.28
C ALA A 10 -4.71 16.20 -43.07
N GLY A 11 -4.77 17.52 -43.35
CA GLY A 11 -5.88 18.15 -44.05
C GLY A 11 -7.24 17.94 -43.37
N VAL A 12 -7.27 17.96 -42.04
CA VAL A 12 -8.49 17.82 -41.24
C VAL A 12 -8.53 18.89 -40.17
N SER A 13 -9.69 19.16 -39.58
CA SER A 13 -9.80 20.15 -38.50
C SER A 13 -9.10 19.66 -37.22
N ILE A 14 -8.65 20.60 -36.36
CA ILE A 14 -8.10 20.32 -35.02
C ILE A 14 -9.09 19.47 -34.21
N ALA A 15 -10.38 19.78 -34.34
CA ALA A 15 -11.43 18.99 -33.66
C ALA A 15 -11.44 17.53 -34.13
N THR A 16 -11.14 17.26 -35.41
CA THR A 16 -11.04 15.91 -35.96
C THR A 16 -9.79 15.21 -35.43
N VAL A 17 -8.64 15.89 -35.36
CA VAL A 17 -7.42 15.34 -34.73
C VAL A 17 -7.68 14.99 -33.28
N SER A 18 -8.31 15.90 -32.51
CA SER A 18 -8.69 15.66 -31.11
C SER A 18 -9.62 14.44 -30.95
N ARG A 19 -10.62 14.29 -31.83
CA ARG A 19 -11.51 13.12 -31.83
C ARG A 19 -10.77 11.81 -32.11
N VAL A 20 -9.80 11.81 -33.03
CA VAL A 20 -8.93 10.65 -33.30
C VAL A 20 -8.12 10.30 -32.07
N LEU A 21 -7.46 11.27 -31.45
CA LEU A 21 -6.66 11.09 -30.23
C LEU A 21 -7.47 10.53 -29.06
N ASN A 22 -8.74 10.93 -28.96
CA ASN A 22 -9.66 10.48 -27.90
C ASN A 22 -10.42 9.20 -28.26
N GLY A 23 -10.07 8.52 -29.35
CA GLY A 23 -10.69 7.25 -29.74
C GLY A 23 -12.17 7.36 -30.12
N ASN A 24 -12.66 8.56 -30.49
CA ASN A 24 -14.07 8.78 -30.78
C ASN A 24 -14.56 7.87 -31.93
N PRO A 25 -15.62 7.07 -31.74
CA PRO A 25 -16.12 6.12 -32.73
C PRO A 25 -16.71 6.81 -33.98
N ASN A 26 -17.09 8.07 -33.89
CA ASN A 26 -17.67 8.81 -35.02
C ASN A 26 -16.64 9.32 -36.03
N VAL A 27 -15.37 8.92 -35.92
CA VAL A 27 -14.34 9.20 -36.93
C VAL A 27 -14.15 7.97 -37.80
N SER A 28 -14.23 8.17 -39.16
CA SER A 28 -14.01 7.07 -40.08
C SER A 28 -12.59 6.47 -39.96
N GLU A 29 -12.47 5.15 -40.14
CA GLU A 29 -11.18 4.46 -40.05
C GLU A 29 -10.12 5.09 -40.96
N ARG A 30 -10.49 5.42 -42.21
CA ARG A 30 -9.61 6.11 -43.17
C ARG A 30 -9.06 7.43 -42.62
N THR A 31 -9.90 8.23 -41.93
CA THR A 31 -9.47 9.49 -41.33
C THR A 31 -8.56 9.24 -40.12
N ARG A 32 -8.87 8.23 -39.33
CA ARG A 32 -8.08 7.80 -38.16
C ARG A 32 -6.67 7.40 -38.59
N GLU A 33 -6.55 6.49 -39.54
CA GLU A 33 -5.27 6.03 -40.10
C GLU A 33 -4.44 7.17 -40.68
N LYS A 34 -5.09 8.11 -41.41
CA LYS A 34 -4.42 9.27 -41.96
C LYS A 34 -3.80 10.15 -40.89
N VAL A 35 -4.57 10.47 -39.85
CA VAL A 35 -4.10 11.32 -38.74
C VAL A 35 -2.97 10.63 -37.98
N LEU A 36 -3.12 9.34 -37.64
CA LEU A 36 -2.09 8.59 -36.89
C LEU A 36 -0.78 8.50 -37.66
N ARG A 37 -0.83 8.27 -38.99
CA ARG A 37 0.36 8.26 -39.84
C ARG A 37 1.06 9.62 -39.86
N VAL A 38 0.32 10.71 -40.06
CA VAL A 38 0.89 12.07 -40.03
C VAL A 38 1.53 12.38 -38.66
N MET A 39 0.92 11.92 -37.56
CA MET A 39 1.50 12.09 -36.24
C MET A 39 2.84 11.36 -36.10
N ASP A 40 2.92 10.13 -36.61
CA ASP A 40 4.16 9.33 -36.64
C ASP A 40 5.24 10.00 -37.51
N GLU A 41 4.89 10.40 -38.71
CA GLU A 41 5.79 11.11 -39.67
C GLU A 41 6.36 12.41 -39.05
N LEU A 42 5.53 13.14 -38.30
CA LEU A 42 5.93 14.39 -37.65
C LEU A 42 6.59 14.20 -36.28
N GLY A 43 6.63 12.99 -35.74
CA GLY A 43 7.07 12.71 -34.39
C GLY A 43 6.22 13.45 -33.32
N TYR A 44 4.94 13.67 -33.62
CA TYR A 44 4.05 14.39 -32.72
C TYR A 44 3.55 13.47 -31.58
N THR A 45 3.91 13.82 -30.36
CA THR A 45 3.37 13.17 -29.15
C THR A 45 2.25 14.04 -28.56
N PRO A 46 1.02 13.49 -28.39
CA PRO A 46 -0.07 14.24 -27.81
C PRO A 46 0.28 14.78 -26.42
N ASN A 47 -0.07 16.04 -26.16
CA ASN A 47 0.05 16.57 -24.81
C ASN A 47 -1.01 15.92 -23.91
N VAL A 48 -0.56 15.10 -22.97
CA VAL A 48 -1.42 14.37 -22.02
C VAL A 48 -2.32 15.33 -21.22
N PHE A 49 -1.80 16.50 -20.85
CA PHE A 49 -2.59 17.51 -20.14
C PHE A 49 -3.71 18.10 -20.99
N ALA A 50 -3.43 18.41 -22.27
CA ALA A 50 -4.47 18.92 -23.17
C ALA A 50 -5.54 17.85 -23.46
N ARG A 51 -5.15 16.59 -23.56
CA ARG A 51 -6.06 15.46 -23.71
C ARG A 51 -6.90 15.23 -22.45
N GLY A 52 -6.29 15.28 -21.27
CA GLY A 52 -6.94 15.09 -19.98
C GLY A 52 -8.02 16.15 -19.70
N LEU A 53 -7.77 17.40 -20.06
CA LEU A 53 -8.75 18.49 -19.96
C LEU A 53 -10.01 18.24 -20.81
N GLY A 54 -9.87 17.59 -21.96
CA GLY A 54 -11.00 17.25 -22.85
C GLY A 54 -11.76 15.98 -22.41
N LEU A 55 -11.18 15.13 -21.60
CA LEU A 55 -11.74 13.85 -21.16
C LEU A 55 -12.21 13.86 -19.68
N ASP A 56 -11.99 14.96 -18.96
CA ASP A 56 -12.19 15.08 -17.50
C ASP A 56 -11.47 13.96 -16.71
N THR A 57 -10.33 13.50 -17.21
CA THR A 57 -9.45 12.50 -16.58
C THR A 57 -8.03 12.64 -17.09
N MET A 58 -7.07 12.51 -16.19
CA MET A 58 -5.65 12.47 -16.55
C MET A 58 -5.15 11.04 -16.81
N GLN A 59 -5.99 10.04 -16.59
CA GLN A 59 -5.61 8.62 -16.59
C GLN A 59 -4.36 8.37 -15.73
N THR A 60 -4.26 9.06 -14.61
CA THR A 60 -3.10 9.04 -13.73
C THR A 60 -3.55 8.92 -12.28
N ILE A 61 -2.97 7.99 -11.56
CA ILE A 61 -3.21 7.74 -10.14
C ILE A 61 -1.96 8.11 -9.33
N GLY A 62 -2.17 8.82 -8.23
CA GLY A 62 -1.09 9.07 -7.27
C GLY A 62 -0.94 7.89 -6.30
N ILE A 63 0.26 7.33 -6.19
CA ILE A 63 0.59 6.33 -5.16
C ILE A 63 1.50 7.01 -4.14
N MET A 64 1.10 7.01 -2.88
CA MET A 64 1.94 7.47 -1.77
C MET A 64 2.37 6.27 -0.94
N CYS A 65 3.67 6.17 -0.64
CA CYS A 65 4.23 5.23 0.33
C CYS A 65 5.17 5.95 1.30
N SER A 66 5.38 5.39 2.47
CA SER A 66 6.31 5.98 3.43
C SER A 66 7.78 5.67 3.10
N ASP A 67 8.05 4.46 2.61
CA ASP A 67 9.40 3.98 2.33
C ASP A 67 9.36 2.91 1.23
N SER A 68 9.92 3.22 0.06
CA SER A 68 9.96 2.29 -1.07
C SER A 68 11.03 1.19 -0.93
N SER A 69 11.91 1.28 0.07
CA SER A 69 12.89 0.21 0.39
C SER A 69 12.32 -0.86 1.33
N ASP A 70 11.17 -0.61 1.95
CA ASP A 70 10.45 -1.56 2.76
C ASP A 70 9.92 -2.72 1.89
N PRO A 71 10.28 -3.99 2.14
CA PRO A 71 9.90 -5.11 1.29
C PRO A 71 8.38 -5.26 1.10
N TYR A 72 7.57 -5.01 2.14
CA TYR A 72 6.12 -5.05 2.05
C TYR A 72 5.59 -3.92 1.15
N LEU A 73 6.07 -2.68 1.37
CA LEU A 73 5.64 -1.53 0.58
C LEU A 73 6.13 -1.60 -0.87
N ALA A 74 7.35 -2.10 -1.09
CA ALA A 74 7.86 -2.36 -2.44
C ALA A 74 6.98 -3.35 -3.21
N GLY A 75 6.57 -4.44 -2.55
CA GLY A 75 5.61 -5.40 -3.10
C GLY A 75 4.25 -4.76 -3.39
N ALA A 76 3.72 -3.95 -2.46
CA ALA A 76 2.47 -3.24 -2.67
C ALA A 76 2.54 -2.29 -3.88
N ILE A 77 3.62 -1.50 -4.01
CA ILE A 77 3.84 -0.60 -5.16
C ILE A 77 3.86 -1.40 -6.47
N TYR A 78 4.58 -2.52 -6.50
CA TYR A 78 4.67 -3.39 -7.68
C TYR A 78 3.29 -3.89 -8.12
N TYR A 79 2.47 -4.41 -7.19
CA TYR A 79 1.15 -4.94 -7.51
C TYR A 79 0.15 -3.82 -7.89
N LEU A 80 0.19 -2.68 -7.20
CA LEU A 80 -0.63 -1.52 -7.55
C LEU A 80 -0.30 -0.99 -8.94
N GLU A 81 0.98 -0.81 -9.27
CA GLU A 81 1.41 -0.32 -10.59
C GLU A 81 1.00 -1.29 -11.69
N ARG A 82 1.23 -2.59 -11.49
CA ARG A 82 0.84 -3.64 -12.44
C ARG A 82 -0.66 -3.62 -12.72
N GLU A 83 -1.46 -3.48 -11.68
CA GLU A 83 -2.92 -3.46 -11.80
C GLU A 83 -3.42 -2.17 -12.46
N LEU A 84 -2.89 -1.00 -12.09
CA LEU A 84 -3.20 0.28 -12.71
C LEU A 84 -2.89 0.28 -14.22
N ARG A 85 -1.74 -0.21 -14.60
CA ARG A 85 -1.32 -0.34 -16.00
C ARG A 85 -2.24 -1.27 -16.79
N SER A 86 -2.73 -2.37 -16.21
CA SER A 86 -3.69 -3.26 -16.86
C SER A 86 -5.02 -2.55 -17.18
N HIS A 87 -5.36 -1.51 -16.40
CA HIS A 87 -6.53 -0.65 -16.60
C HIS A 87 -6.21 0.65 -17.36
N SER A 88 -5.03 0.74 -18.01
CA SER A 88 -4.58 1.89 -18.79
C SER A 88 -4.45 3.19 -17.95
N TYR A 89 -4.08 3.07 -16.68
CA TYR A 89 -3.69 4.19 -15.84
C TYR A 89 -2.17 4.27 -15.69
N ASP A 90 -1.64 5.48 -15.80
CA ASP A 90 -0.28 5.80 -15.36
C ASP A 90 -0.25 6.03 -13.85
N SER A 91 0.93 5.91 -13.23
CA SER A 91 1.10 6.15 -11.80
C SER A 91 2.15 7.22 -11.51
N ILE A 92 1.93 8.02 -10.46
CA ILE A 92 2.92 8.93 -9.88
C ILE A 92 3.22 8.45 -8.48
N LEU A 93 4.43 7.92 -8.26
CA LEU A 93 4.89 7.48 -6.94
C LEU A 93 5.47 8.64 -6.15
N CYS A 94 5.03 8.78 -4.89
CA CYS A 94 5.55 9.72 -3.91
C CYS A 94 6.00 8.99 -2.65
N CYS A 95 7.31 8.97 -2.38
CA CYS A 95 7.87 8.47 -1.13
C CYS A 95 7.92 9.61 -0.11
N THR A 96 7.11 9.52 0.96
CA THR A 96 6.86 10.65 1.87
C THR A 96 7.66 10.62 3.16
N GLY A 97 8.27 9.48 3.51
CA GLY A 97 8.68 9.27 4.90
C GLY A 97 7.45 9.21 5.83
N TYR A 98 7.70 9.49 7.11
CA TYR A 98 6.68 9.39 8.16
C TYR A 98 6.20 10.75 8.68
N ASP A 99 6.85 11.84 8.29
CA ASP A 99 6.50 13.19 8.74
C ASP A 99 5.15 13.65 8.15
N LEU A 100 4.25 14.12 9.03
CA LEU A 100 2.91 14.55 8.64
C LEU A 100 2.91 15.71 7.65
N LYS A 101 3.81 16.70 7.83
CA LYS A 101 3.89 17.87 6.94
C LYS A 101 4.35 17.45 5.55
N VAL A 102 5.25 16.46 5.47
CA VAL A 102 5.71 15.91 4.20
C VAL A 102 4.58 15.15 3.51
N LYS A 103 3.81 14.33 4.24
CA LYS A 103 2.61 13.66 3.72
C LYS A 103 1.63 14.68 3.13
N GLN A 104 1.30 15.72 3.89
CA GLN A 104 0.42 16.81 3.44
C GLN A 104 0.94 17.53 2.19
N LYS A 105 2.25 17.81 2.12
CA LYS A 105 2.89 18.44 0.95
C LYS A 105 2.71 17.58 -0.31
N TYR A 106 3.01 16.29 -0.24
CA TYR A 106 2.89 15.39 -1.39
C TYR A 106 1.42 15.16 -1.79
N PHE A 107 0.52 15.13 -0.83
CA PHE A 107 -0.91 15.07 -1.09
C PHE A 107 -1.38 16.27 -1.93
N ASN A 108 -0.98 17.50 -1.53
CA ASN A 108 -1.28 18.72 -2.27
C ASN A 108 -0.61 18.75 -3.65
N LEU A 109 0.61 18.20 -3.76
CA LEU A 109 1.30 18.06 -5.05
C LEU A 109 0.49 17.17 -6.02
N LEU A 110 0.04 16.01 -5.58
CA LEU A 110 -0.76 15.11 -6.42
C LEU A 110 -2.09 15.75 -6.84
N ARG A 111 -2.77 16.45 -5.92
CA ARG A 111 -3.98 17.22 -6.25
C ARG A 111 -3.70 18.30 -7.31
N SER A 112 -2.60 19.04 -7.17
CA SER A 112 -2.22 20.06 -8.16
C SER A 112 -1.89 19.48 -9.55
N LYS A 113 -1.43 18.22 -9.59
CA LYS A 113 -1.23 17.46 -10.83
C LYS A 113 -2.54 16.87 -11.40
N ARG A 114 -3.68 17.08 -10.72
CA ARG A 114 -5.00 16.60 -11.13
C ARG A 114 -5.07 15.10 -11.34
N VAL A 115 -4.39 14.32 -10.47
CA VAL A 115 -4.55 12.86 -10.50
C VAL A 115 -6.01 12.48 -10.27
N ASP A 116 -6.43 11.37 -10.88
CA ASP A 116 -7.84 10.93 -10.81
C ASP A 116 -8.18 10.33 -9.43
N ALA A 117 -7.18 9.78 -8.72
CA ALA A 117 -7.28 9.33 -7.33
C ALA A 117 -5.91 9.30 -6.65
N ILE A 118 -5.93 9.07 -5.33
CA ILE A 118 -4.73 8.84 -4.54
C ILE A 118 -4.86 7.51 -3.81
N ILE A 119 -3.83 6.65 -3.93
CA ILE A 119 -3.70 5.41 -3.16
C ILE A 119 -2.63 5.63 -2.08
N LEU A 120 -3.00 5.37 -0.83
CA LEU A 120 -2.11 5.43 0.33
C LEU A 120 -1.70 3.99 0.67
N ALA A 121 -0.47 3.61 0.32
CA ALA A 121 0.06 2.27 0.55
C ALA A 121 0.70 2.16 1.94
N GLY A 122 0.04 1.41 2.82
CA GLY A 122 0.49 1.12 4.17
C GLY A 122 -0.27 1.85 5.29
N SER A 123 -0.35 1.20 6.44
CA SER A 123 -1.19 1.60 7.58
C SER A 123 -0.75 2.88 8.30
N LYS A 124 0.46 3.39 8.02
CA LYS A 124 1.03 4.57 8.68
C LYS A 124 0.59 5.91 8.08
N PHE A 125 -0.31 5.91 7.10
CA PHE A 125 -0.89 7.15 6.57
C PHE A 125 -2.03 7.67 7.43
N VAL A 126 -2.74 6.78 8.13
CA VAL A 126 -3.77 7.17 9.08
C VAL A 126 -3.12 7.42 10.43
N GLU A 127 -3.25 8.65 10.91
CA GLU A 127 -2.69 9.10 12.17
C GLU A 127 -3.61 8.72 13.34
N LEU A 128 -3.04 8.53 14.54
CA LEU A 128 -3.80 8.16 15.72
C LEU A 128 -4.73 9.27 16.22
N ARG A 129 -4.32 10.53 16.04
CA ARG A 129 -5.18 11.66 16.37
C ARG A 129 -6.10 11.97 15.19
N PRO A 130 -7.43 11.99 15.40
CA PRO A 130 -8.40 12.23 14.32
C PRO A 130 -8.13 13.51 13.51
N GLU A 131 -7.76 14.60 14.19
CA GLU A 131 -7.47 15.90 13.58
C GLU A 131 -6.28 15.87 12.61
N ASP A 132 -5.32 14.97 12.81
CA ASP A 132 -4.17 14.82 11.95
C ASP A 132 -4.52 14.14 10.61
N ASN A 133 -5.73 13.57 10.49
CA ASN A 133 -6.25 12.96 9.26
C ASN A 133 -7.06 13.93 8.38
N ASP A 134 -7.28 15.16 8.81
CA ASP A 134 -8.05 16.19 8.09
C ASP A 134 -7.58 16.38 6.64
N TYR A 135 -6.29 16.20 6.36
CA TYR A 135 -5.75 16.37 5.01
C TYR A 135 -6.27 15.30 4.05
N ILE A 136 -6.49 14.06 4.54
CA ILE A 136 -7.09 12.97 3.77
C ILE A 136 -8.57 13.27 3.54
N LEU A 137 -9.32 13.63 4.59
CA LEU A 137 -10.75 13.92 4.53
C LEU A 137 -11.06 15.08 3.58
N LYS A 138 -10.27 16.16 3.64
CA LYS A 138 -10.40 17.32 2.74
C LYS A 138 -10.15 16.96 1.28
N ALA A 139 -9.14 16.15 1.01
CA ALA A 139 -8.87 15.73 -0.36
C ALA A 139 -9.90 14.72 -0.88
N ALA A 140 -10.40 13.84 -0.02
CA ALA A 140 -11.45 12.89 -0.38
C ALA A 140 -12.77 13.58 -0.78
N ALA A 141 -12.99 14.84 -0.36
CA ALA A 141 -14.12 15.63 -0.85
C ALA A 141 -14.03 15.93 -2.36
N GLU A 142 -12.83 15.98 -2.92
CA GLU A 142 -12.56 16.34 -4.32
C GLU A 142 -12.26 15.11 -5.20
N ILE A 143 -11.41 14.20 -4.71
CA ILE A 143 -10.94 13.01 -5.44
C ILE A 143 -11.05 11.76 -4.56
N PRO A 144 -11.23 10.55 -5.13
CA PRO A 144 -11.20 9.31 -4.37
C PRO A 144 -9.84 9.08 -3.69
N VAL A 145 -9.90 8.59 -2.46
CA VAL A 145 -8.72 8.17 -1.70
C VAL A 145 -8.88 6.71 -1.30
N MET A 146 -7.90 5.88 -1.67
CA MET A 146 -7.84 4.48 -1.32
C MET A 146 -6.76 4.24 -0.28
N LEU A 147 -7.06 3.40 0.70
CA LEU A 147 -6.14 2.99 1.75
C LEU A 147 -5.85 1.49 1.60
N VAL A 148 -4.59 1.14 1.42
CA VAL A 148 -4.12 -0.25 1.46
C VAL A 148 -3.56 -0.54 2.84
N ASN A 149 -4.18 -1.47 3.54
CA ASN A 149 -3.84 -1.87 4.91
C ASN A 149 -3.94 -0.73 5.94
N GLY A 150 -4.85 0.21 5.71
CA GLY A 150 -5.21 1.29 6.64
C GLY A 150 -6.71 1.51 6.61
N TYR A 151 -7.28 2.05 7.68
CA TYR A 151 -8.72 2.32 7.76
C TYR A 151 -8.96 3.75 8.23
N LEU A 152 -9.80 4.46 7.47
CA LEU A 152 -10.32 5.77 7.83
C LEU A 152 -11.75 5.88 7.29
N GLU A 153 -12.70 6.17 8.18
CA GLU A 153 -14.08 6.38 7.76
C GLU A 153 -14.25 7.78 7.14
N GLY A 154 -14.85 7.83 5.96
CA GLY A 154 -15.10 9.09 5.27
C GLY A 154 -15.74 8.91 3.92
N LYS A 155 -16.45 9.97 3.46
CA LYS A 155 -17.03 9.97 2.12
C LYS A 155 -15.92 9.91 1.09
N ASN A 156 -16.06 9.00 0.10
CA ASN A 156 -15.10 8.85 -0.99
C ASN A 156 -13.71 8.34 -0.54
N ILE A 157 -13.68 7.68 0.62
CA ILE A 157 -12.53 6.94 1.14
C ILE A 157 -12.88 5.45 1.08
N TYR A 158 -11.96 4.67 0.55
CA TYR A 158 -12.10 3.23 0.37
C TYR A 158 -10.92 2.55 1.06
N SER A 159 -11.18 1.54 1.88
CA SER A 159 -10.15 0.87 2.68
C SER A 159 -10.14 -0.62 2.38
N THR A 160 -8.99 -1.15 1.98
CA THR A 160 -8.75 -2.59 1.85
C THR A 160 -7.79 -3.01 2.95
N VAL A 161 -8.24 -3.87 3.87
CA VAL A 161 -7.50 -4.23 5.09
C VAL A 161 -7.35 -5.73 5.25
N CYS A 162 -6.29 -6.15 5.95
CA CYS A 162 -6.18 -7.49 6.50
C CYS A 162 -6.91 -7.57 7.84
N ASP A 163 -7.41 -8.74 8.20
CA ASP A 163 -7.78 -9.04 9.57
C ASP A 163 -6.54 -9.38 10.40
N ASP A 164 -5.76 -8.33 10.69
CA ASP A 164 -4.52 -8.42 11.45
C ASP A 164 -4.74 -8.98 12.85
N TYR A 165 -5.90 -8.66 13.44
CA TYR A 165 -6.28 -9.15 14.77
C TYR A 165 -6.45 -10.68 14.75
N ALA A 166 -7.31 -11.21 13.89
CA ALA A 166 -7.58 -12.64 13.83
C ALA A 166 -6.32 -13.42 13.44
N ALA A 167 -5.52 -12.90 12.51
CA ALA A 167 -4.31 -13.56 12.06
C ALA A 167 -3.27 -13.73 13.17
N VAL A 168 -3.03 -12.67 13.97
CA VAL A 168 -2.09 -12.76 15.09
C VAL A 168 -2.68 -13.55 16.26
N TYR A 169 -3.98 -13.39 16.55
CA TYR A 169 -4.67 -14.21 17.54
C TYR A 169 -4.50 -15.70 17.28
N ASP A 170 -4.72 -16.14 16.04
CA ASP A 170 -4.57 -17.53 15.63
C ASP A 170 -3.11 -18.02 15.75
N ALA A 171 -2.16 -17.21 15.30
CA ALA A 171 -0.73 -17.56 15.35
C ALA A 171 -0.24 -17.74 16.80
N VAL A 172 -0.60 -16.81 17.70
CA VAL A 172 -0.24 -16.88 19.11
C VAL A 172 -0.93 -18.05 19.80
N SER A 173 -2.21 -18.27 19.51
CA SER A 173 -2.98 -19.40 20.06
C SER A 173 -2.33 -20.74 19.67
N ARG A 174 -1.88 -20.90 18.43
CA ARG A 174 -1.15 -22.09 17.96
C ARG A 174 0.17 -22.29 18.72
N LEU A 175 0.95 -21.23 18.93
CA LEU A 175 2.17 -21.30 19.75
C LEU A 175 1.88 -21.80 21.17
N ILE A 176 0.82 -21.27 21.80
CA ILE A 176 0.42 -21.67 23.16
C ILE A 176 0.00 -23.16 23.19
N HIS A 177 -0.78 -23.61 22.20
CA HIS A 177 -1.18 -25.02 22.09
C HIS A 177 0.00 -25.94 21.80
N SER A 178 1.05 -25.45 21.13
CA SER A 178 2.31 -26.19 20.89
C SER A 178 3.26 -26.20 22.10
N GLY A 179 2.89 -25.52 23.22
CA GLY A 179 3.63 -25.56 24.47
C GLY A 179 4.35 -24.28 24.87
N SER A 180 4.40 -23.25 24.03
CA SER A 180 4.98 -21.95 24.39
C SER A 180 4.18 -21.26 25.50
N ARG A 181 4.86 -20.61 26.43
CA ARG A 181 4.22 -19.96 27.59
C ARG A 181 4.70 -18.52 27.81
N ARG A 182 5.87 -18.16 27.30
CA ARG A 182 6.50 -16.86 27.49
C ARG A 182 6.81 -16.28 26.12
N ILE A 183 5.75 -15.84 25.47
CA ILE A 183 5.81 -15.36 24.08
C ILE A 183 6.13 -13.87 24.09
N LEU A 184 7.24 -13.48 23.52
CA LEU A 184 7.64 -12.09 23.36
C LEU A 184 7.03 -11.51 22.07
N TYR A 185 6.54 -10.28 22.13
CA TYR A 185 5.98 -9.57 20.96
C TYR A 185 6.85 -8.39 20.58
N LEU A 186 7.35 -8.39 19.34
CA LEU A 186 8.09 -7.27 18.76
C LEU A 186 7.23 -6.54 17.73
N TYR A 187 7.10 -5.22 17.85
CA TYR A 187 6.34 -4.40 16.94
C TYR A 187 7.09 -3.14 16.48
N THR A 188 6.76 -2.64 15.29
CA THR A 188 7.44 -1.48 14.70
C THR A 188 6.74 -0.16 15.00
N SER A 189 5.42 -0.13 15.10
CA SER A 189 4.65 1.12 15.26
C SER A 189 3.23 0.88 15.76
N TYR A 190 2.65 1.94 16.32
CA TYR A 190 1.23 2.04 16.68
C TYR A 190 0.40 2.55 15.50
N SER A 191 0.44 1.88 14.35
CA SER A 191 -0.46 2.15 13.23
C SER A 191 -1.76 1.35 13.38
N TYR A 192 -2.75 1.59 12.51
CA TYR A 192 -3.98 0.80 12.46
C TYR A 192 -3.68 -0.72 12.49
N SER A 193 -2.85 -1.20 11.56
CA SER A 193 -2.42 -2.60 11.50
C SER A 193 -1.63 -3.03 12.74
N GLY A 194 -0.73 -2.17 13.23
CA GLY A 194 0.10 -2.46 14.42
C GLY A 194 -0.73 -2.65 15.70
N LEU A 195 -1.76 -1.83 15.90
CA LEU A 195 -2.67 -1.95 17.04
C LEU A 195 -3.50 -3.22 16.96
N ASN A 196 -4.12 -3.52 15.79
CA ASN A 196 -4.89 -4.76 15.63
C ASN A 196 -4.03 -6.01 15.87
N LYS A 197 -2.78 -6.04 15.40
CA LYS A 197 -1.84 -7.14 15.69
C LYS A 197 -1.57 -7.29 17.17
N MET A 198 -1.32 -6.17 17.87
CA MET A 198 -1.06 -6.18 19.31
C MET A 198 -2.28 -6.65 20.10
N ASP A 199 -3.47 -6.21 19.71
CA ASP A 199 -4.72 -6.62 20.36
C ASP A 199 -4.99 -8.12 20.14
N GLY A 200 -4.69 -8.65 18.93
CA GLY A 200 -4.75 -10.07 18.64
C GLY A 200 -3.80 -10.88 19.53
N TYR A 201 -2.55 -10.42 19.70
CA TYR A 201 -1.58 -11.04 20.60
C TYR A 201 -2.07 -11.06 22.06
N LYS A 202 -2.50 -9.92 22.60
CA LYS A 202 -2.99 -9.81 23.97
C LYS A 202 -4.23 -10.69 24.21
N SER A 203 -5.17 -10.66 23.28
CA SER A 203 -6.41 -11.44 23.37
C SER A 203 -6.17 -12.94 23.32
N ALA A 204 -5.21 -13.41 22.50
CA ALA A 204 -4.85 -14.82 22.46
C ALA A 204 -4.27 -15.32 23.79
N LEU A 205 -3.37 -14.53 24.42
CA LEU A 205 -2.84 -14.85 25.75
C LEU A 205 -3.98 -14.99 26.78
N ILE A 206 -4.85 -13.97 26.86
CA ILE A 206 -5.97 -13.95 27.80
C ILE A 206 -6.89 -15.15 27.59
N SER A 207 -7.28 -15.42 26.34
CA SER A 207 -8.19 -16.52 26.00
C SER A 207 -7.62 -17.90 26.32
N CYS A 208 -6.28 -18.02 26.28
CA CYS A 208 -5.58 -19.25 26.65
C CYS A 208 -5.16 -19.29 28.14
N GLY A 209 -5.62 -18.34 28.96
CA GLY A 209 -5.35 -18.31 30.40
C GLY A 209 -3.94 -17.88 30.78
N LEU A 210 -3.21 -17.20 29.88
CA LEU A 210 -1.89 -16.67 30.15
C LEU A 210 -1.95 -15.17 30.47
N PRO A 211 -1.09 -14.66 31.37
CA PRO A 211 -1.06 -13.25 31.69
C PRO A 211 -0.42 -12.45 30.54
N VAL A 212 -0.94 -11.26 30.28
CA VAL A 212 -0.27 -10.26 29.45
C VAL A 212 0.85 -9.63 30.26
N ARG A 213 2.09 -9.83 29.83
CA ARG A 213 3.29 -9.32 30.50
C ARG A 213 3.86 -8.17 29.68
N GLU A 214 3.87 -6.96 30.25
CA GLU A 214 4.38 -5.76 29.56
C GLU A 214 5.91 -5.84 29.29
N ASP A 215 6.66 -6.59 30.12
CA ASP A 215 8.08 -6.86 29.91
C ASP A 215 8.38 -7.84 28.75
N LEU A 216 7.33 -8.36 28.10
CA LEU A 216 7.41 -9.16 26.88
C LEU A 216 6.88 -8.42 25.64
N ILE A 217 6.53 -7.13 25.73
CA ILE A 217 6.00 -6.34 24.62
C ILE A 217 6.97 -5.19 24.35
N HIS A 218 7.67 -5.23 23.20
CA HIS A 218 8.70 -4.26 22.92
C HIS A 218 8.54 -3.63 21.53
N GLN A 219 8.65 -2.31 21.49
CA GLN A 219 8.83 -1.60 20.23
C GLN A 219 10.28 -1.73 19.76
N CYS A 220 10.46 -2.01 18.48
CA CYS A 220 11.77 -2.12 17.85
C CYS A 220 11.74 -1.40 16.50
N PRO A 221 12.78 -0.63 16.13
CA PRO A 221 12.93 -0.14 14.77
C PRO A 221 12.84 -1.29 13.76
N LYS A 222 12.35 -1.01 12.57
CA LYS A 222 12.27 -2.00 11.48
C LYS A 222 13.68 -2.29 10.93
N ASN A 223 14.48 -2.99 11.74
CA ASN A 223 15.87 -3.32 11.42
C ASN A 223 16.22 -4.68 12.03
N ILE A 224 16.93 -5.50 11.27
CA ILE A 224 17.30 -6.87 11.64
C ILE A 224 18.27 -6.88 12.83
N GLU A 225 19.28 -6.02 12.78
CA GLU A 225 20.32 -5.92 13.80
C GLU A 225 19.77 -5.40 15.12
N ASP A 226 18.92 -4.36 15.05
CA ASP A 226 18.29 -3.78 16.24
C ASP A 226 17.40 -4.81 16.95
N ALA A 227 16.66 -5.63 16.19
CA ALA A 227 15.83 -6.70 16.75
C ALA A 227 16.67 -7.77 17.45
N ARG A 228 17.76 -8.23 16.79
CA ARG A 228 18.71 -9.17 17.41
C ARG A 228 19.28 -8.62 18.71
N ASP A 229 19.80 -7.40 18.69
CA ASP A 229 20.49 -6.77 19.80
C ASP A 229 19.53 -6.47 20.96
N LEU A 230 18.27 -6.12 20.65
CA LEU A 230 17.22 -6.00 21.66
C LEU A 230 16.99 -7.33 22.38
N LEU A 231 16.82 -8.44 21.66
CA LEU A 231 16.59 -9.76 22.23
C LEU A 231 17.79 -10.24 23.08
N LEU A 232 19.02 -9.96 22.62
CA LEU A 232 20.24 -10.25 23.41
C LEU A 232 20.23 -9.50 24.74
N ARG A 233 19.93 -8.18 24.73
CA ARG A 233 19.85 -7.36 25.94
C ARG A 233 18.77 -7.85 26.90
N LEU A 234 17.57 -8.19 26.38
CA LEU A 234 16.47 -8.70 27.20
C LEU A 234 16.85 -10.01 27.90
N ALA A 235 17.49 -10.94 27.19
CA ALA A 235 18.00 -12.18 27.76
C ALA A 235 19.10 -11.96 28.81
N GLU A 236 20.01 -10.99 28.60
CA GLU A 236 21.05 -10.61 29.59
C GLU A 236 20.43 -9.95 30.85
N GLN A 237 19.30 -9.28 30.72
CA GLN A 237 18.53 -8.73 31.84
C GLN A 237 17.72 -9.79 32.59
N GLY A 238 17.79 -11.06 32.17
CA GLY A 238 17.06 -12.16 32.81
C GLY A 238 15.60 -12.26 32.39
N ILE A 239 15.17 -11.56 31.33
CA ILE A 239 13.84 -11.74 30.75
C ILE A 239 13.81 -13.05 29.98
N ASP A 240 12.95 -13.96 30.41
CA ASP A 240 12.87 -15.30 29.88
C ASP A 240 11.67 -15.41 28.90
N PHE A 241 11.95 -15.90 27.69
CA PHE A 241 10.96 -16.09 26.63
C PHE A 241 11.31 -17.35 25.79
N ASP A 242 10.30 -18.09 25.39
CA ASP A 242 10.40 -19.35 24.61
C ASP A 242 9.88 -19.22 23.16
N ALA A 243 9.28 -18.10 22.84
CA ALA A 243 8.84 -17.77 21.50
C ALA A 243 8.85 -16.25 21.26
N VAL A 244 8.94 -15.87 19.99
CA VAL A 244 8.79 -14.48 19.53
C VAL A 244 7.79 -14.41 18.39
N VAL A 245 6.82 -13.51 18.53
CA VAL A 245 5.92 -13.09 17.45
C VAL A 245 6.26 -11.66 17.06
N THR A 246 6.37 -11.40 15.78
CA THR A 246 6.79 -10.09 15.29
C THR A 246 5.75 -9.48 14.36
N SER A 247 5.69 -8.16 14.35
CA SER A 247 4.79 -7.42 13.44
C SER A 247 5.32 -7.32 12.00
N ASP A 248 6.55 -7.82 11.76
CA ASP A 248 7.22 -7.76 10.45
C ASP A 248 8.34 -8.80 10.37
N ASP A 249 8.59 -9.38 9.18
CA ASP A 249 9.60 -10.41 8.97
C ASP A 249 11.03 -9.94 9.22
N SER A 250 11.35 -8.67 9.04
CA SER A 250 12.69 -8.17 9.37
C SER A 250 13.03 -8.33 10.85
N LEU A 251 12.05 -8.13 11.74
CA LEU A 251 12.21 -8.39 13.17
C LEU A 251 12.35 -9.89 13.46
N ALA A 252 11.59 -10.72 12.72
CA ALA A 252 11.69 -12.17 12.84
C ALA A 252 13.08 -12.72 12.40
N VAL A 253 13.67 -12.16 11.35
CA VAL A 253 15.05 -12.45 10.97
C VAL A 253 16.03 -12.09 12.10
N GLY A 254 15.81 -10.95 12.76
CA GLY A 254 16.57 -10.57 13.96
C GLY A 254 16.46 -11.60 15.09
N ALA A 255 15.24 -12.16 15.29
CA ALA A 255 15.01 -13.22 16.27
C ALA A 255 15.73 -14.54 15.91
N VAL A 256 15.77 -14.90 14.63
CA VAL A 256 16.58 -16.05 14.16
C VAL A 256 18.08 -15.82 14.43
N LYS A 257 18.59 -14.62 14.12
CA LYS A 257 19.98 -14.25 14.41
C LYS A 257 20.30 -14.28 15.92
N TYR A 258 19.36 -13.85 16.77
CA TYR A 258 19.47 -13.99 18.22
C TYR A 258 19.62 -15.45 18.62
N ALA A 259 18.73 -16.33 18.14
CA ALA A 259 18.77 -17.74 18.46
C ALA A 259 20.09 -18.40 18.02
N HIS A 260 20.60 -18.08 16.83
CA HIS A 260 21.89 -18.53 16.36
C HIS A 260 23.04 -18.04 17.26
N ALA A 261 23.04 -16.78 17.65
CA ALA A 261 24.08 -16.22 18.54
C ALA A 261 24.09 -16.87 19.93
N ARG A 262 22.95 -17.38 20.37
CA ARG A 262 22.79 -18.08 21.67
C ARG A 262 22.82 -19.61 21.57
N HIS A 263 23.03 -20.16 20.35
CA HIS A 263 22.99 -21.61 20.08
C HIS A 263 21.67 -22.27 20.52
N ILE A 264 20.54 -21.56 20.31
CA ILE A 264 19.19 -22.03 20.63
C ILE A 264 18.58 -22.63 19.36
N SER A 265 18.10 -23.88 19.43
CA SER A 265 17.47 -24.54 18.28
C SER A 265 16.06 -23.97 18.02
N ILE A 266 15.78 -23.71 16.71
CA ILE A 266 14.47 -23.37 16.19
C ILE A 266 13.99 -24.58 15.37
N PRO A 267 12.75 -25.06 15.56
CA PRO A 267 11.71 -24.57 16.50
C PRO A 267 11.73 -25.23 17.87
N ASP A 268 12.60 -26.21 18.16
CA ASP A 268 12.51 -27.12 19.30
C ASP A 268 12.55 -26.42 20.67
N LYS A 269 13.39 -25.39 20.79
CA LYS A 269 13.56 -24.63 22.05
C LYS A 269 13.09 -23.19 21.97
N PHE A 270 12.90 -22.70 20.75
CA PHE A 270 12.54 -21.31 20.51
C PHE A 270 11.74 -21.20 19.21
N SER A 271 10.53 -20.68 19.30
CA SER A 271 9.67 -20.50 18.14
C SER A 271 9.69 -19.05 17.65
N VAL A 272 9.70 -18.86 16.35
CA VAL A 272 9.67 -17.52 15.71
C VAL A 272 8.52 -17.46 14.72
N ILE A 273 7.65 -16.44 14.85
CA ILE A 273 6.63 -16.14 13.87
C ILE A 273 6.82 -14.71 13.36
N GLY A 274 6.93 -14.59 12.04
CA GLY A 274 7.01 -13.35 11.30
C GLY A 274 5.64 -12.85 10.81
N TYR A 275 5.67 -11.75 10.05
CA TYR A 275 4.48 -11.17 9.43
C TYR A 275 4.83 -10.58 8.05
N ASN A 276 3.96 -10.76 7.08
CA ASN A 276 3.96 -10.38 5.66
C ASN A 276 4.36 -11.50 4.70
N ASN A 277 4.90 -12.63 5.14
CA ASN A 277 5.40 -13.71 4.30
C ASN A 277 6.32 -13.20 3.16
N SER A 278 7.20 -12.27 3.51
CA SER A 278 8.12 -11.63 2.58
C SER A 278 9.26 -12.58 2.18
N LEU A 279 10.05 -12.17 1.18
CA LEU A 279 11.24 -12.90 0.79
C LEU A 279 12.20 -13.15 1.97
N LEU A 280 12.26 -12.24 2.93
CA LEU A 280 13.11 -12.37 4.12
C LEU A 280 12.80 -13.62 4.94
N ALA A 281 11.51 -13.96 5.11
CA ALA A 281 11.10 -15.15 5.88
C ALA A 281 11.59 -16.45 5.23
N ARG A 282 11.67 -16.49 3.90
CA ARG A 282 12.12 -17.66 3.13
C ARG A 282 13.64 -17.76 2.94
N CYS A 283 14.36 -16.66 3.19
CA CYS A 283 15.83 -16.63 3.06
C CYS A 283 16.60 -16.98 4.34
N THR A 284 15.91 -17.34 5.42
CA THR A 284 16.54 -17.80 6.66
C THR A 284 16.67 -19.32 6.71
N ASP A 285 17.58 -19.82 7.56
CA ASP A 285 17.69 -21.22 7.89
C ASP A 285 17.62 -21.39 9.43
N PRO A 286 16.55 -22.03 9.95
CA PRO A 286 15.38 -22.52 9.22
C PRO A 286 14.51 -21.37 8.65
N GLU A 287 13.69 -21.69 7.64
CA GLU A 287 12.68 -20.73 7.13
C GLU A 287 11.73 -20.30 8.26
N ILE A 288 11.40 -19.02 8.27
CA ILE A 288 10.49 -18.44 9.30
C ILE A 288 9.03 -18.76 8.92
N THR A 289 8.29 -19.32 9.87
CA THR A 289 6.83 -19.32 9.80
C THR A 289 6.34 -17.87 9.84
N SER A 290 5.69 -17.40 8.77
CA SER A 290 5.22 -16.03 8.67
C SER A 290 3.73 -15.97 8.30
N ILE A 291 3.03 -15.01 8.89
CA ILE A 291 1.65 -14.71 8.55
C ILE A 291 1.63 -14.01 7.18
N ASP A 292 0.87 -14.55 6.23
CA ASP A 292 0.73 -13.97 4.90
C ASP A 292 -0.33 -12.86 4.91
N SER A 293 0.11 -11.63 4.76
CA SER A 293 -0.77 -10.45 4.64
C SER A 293 -1.48 -10.35 3.28
N ARG A 294 -1.20 -11.26 2.34
CA ARG A 294 -1.77 -11.32 0.99
C ARG A 294 -1.74 -9.98 0.26
N VAL A 295 -0.57 -9.34 0.29
CA VAL A 295 -0.37 -7.98 -0.26
C VAL A 295 -0.82 -7.86 -1.72
N GLU A 296 -0.60 -8.88 -2.55
CA GLU A 296 -1.10 -8.92 -3.93
C GLU A 296 -2.61 -8.79 -3.98
N PHE A 297 -3.33 -9.60 -3.20
CA PHE A 297 -4.80 -9.58 -3.15
C PHE A 297 -5.33 -8.22 -2.67
N LEU A 298 -4.72 -7.63 -1.63
CA LEU A 298 -5.09 -6.30 -1.15
C LEU A 298 -4.97 -5.25 -2.26
N CYS A 299 -3.86 -5.25 -2.99
CA CYS A 299 -3.59 -4.26 -4.03
C CYS A 299 -4.49 -4.45 -5.25
N THR A 300 -4.68 -5.70 -5.71
CA THR A 300 -5.54 -6.00 -6.87
C THR A 300 -7.02 -5.81 -6.58
N THR A 301 -7.46 -5.86 -5.32
CA THR A 301 -8.83 -5.50 -4.92
C THR A 301 -9.02 -3.98 -4.84
N THR A 302 -8.00 -3.23 -4.39
CA THR A 302 -8.08 -1.78 -4.23
C THR A 302 -8.29 -1.04 -5.55
N VAL A 303 -7.65 -1.47 -6.64
CA VAL A 303 -7.69 -0.77 -7.94
C VAL A 303 -9.05 -0.88 -8.65
N PRO A 304 -9.71 -2.03 -8.74
CA PRO A 304 -11.08 -2.14 -9.28
C PRO A 304 -12.09 -1.27 -8.54
N ASP A 305 -12.04 -1.20 -7.23
CA ASP A 305 -12.91 -0.32 -6.43
C ASP A 305 -12.72 1.16 -6.80
N ALA A 306 -11.46 1.55 -7.04
CA ALA A 306 -11.11 2.85 -7.60
C ALA A 306 -11.79 3.08 -8.95
N TYR A 307 -11.63 2.14 -9.87
CA TYR A 307 -12.16 2.20 -11.23
C TYR A 307 -13.68 2.32 -11.25
N GLU A 308 -14.39 1.51 -10.47
CA GLU A 308 -15.86 1.61 -10.35
C GLU A 308 -16.30 2.98 -9.82
N SER A 309 -15.60 3.53 -8.85
CA SER A 309 -15.90 4.86 -8.31
C SER A 309 -15.75 5.97 -9.37
N PHE A 310 -14.77 5.83 -10.29
CA PHE A 310 -14.59 6.74 -11.43
C PHE A 310 -15.70 6.62 -12.45
N GLN A 311 -16.11 5.41 -12.80
CA GLN A 311 -17.18 5.17 -13.75
C GLN A 311 -18.51 5.73 -13.25
N ARG A 312 -18.84 5.57 -11.97
CA ARG A 312 -20.06 6.15 -11.33
C ARG A 312 -20.06 7.68 -11.39
N ARG A 313 -18.90 8.32 -11.20
CA ARG A 313 -18.79 9.79 -11.32
C ARG A 313 -19.00 10.28 -12.76
N ARG A 314 -18.49 9.54 -13.75
CA ARG A 314 -18.70 9.87 -15.16
C ARG A 314 -20.18 9.72 -15.56
N GLY A 315 -20.86 8.66 -15.13
CA GLY A 315 -22.28 8.43 -15.38
C GLY A 315 -23.16 9.54 -14.77
N SER A 316 -22.88 9.99 -13.55
CA SER A 316 -23.67 11.04 -12.90
C SER A 316 -23.47 12.44 -13.48
N ARG A 317 -22.32 12.75 -14.09
CA ARG A 317 -22.09 14.05 -14.75
C ARG A 317 -22.72 14.12 -16.15
N THR A 318 -22.73 13.02 -16.89
CA THR A 318 -23.40 13.00 -18.22
C THR A 318 -24.91 13.16 -18.15
N ASP A 319 -25.53 12.91 -17.02
CA ASP A 319 -26.97 13.13 -16.80
C ASP A 319 -27.32 14.58 -16.42
N TYR A 320 -26.39 15.36 -15.89
CA TYR A 320 -26.60 16.78 -15.55
C TYR A 320 -26.33 17.73 -16.74
N ASP A 321 -25.53 17.35 -17.72
CA ASP A 321 -25.24 18.18 -18.91
C ASP A 321 -26.26 17.99 -20.04
N ARG A 322 -27.40 17.33 -19.78
CA ARG A 322 -28.50 17.12 -20.73
C ARG A 322 -29.77 17.95 -20.46
N PHE A 323 -29.66 18.97 -19.59
CA PHE A 323 -30.77 19.91 -19.37
C PHE A 323 -30.35 21.36 -19.63
#